data_4195c93cbe4acca979ea958a4600f79c
#
_entry.id   4195c93cbe4acca979ea958a4600f79c
#
_cell.length_a   1.000
_cell.length_b   1.000
_cell.length_c   1.000
_cell.angle_alpha   90.00
_cell.angle_beta   90.00
_cell.angle_gamma   90.00
#
_symmetry.space_group_name_H-M   'P 1'
#
loop_
_entity.id
_entity.type
_entity.pdbx_description
1 polymer ?
#
loop_
_entity_poly.entity_id
_entity_poly.type
_entity_poly.pdbx_seq_one_letter_code
_entity_poly.pdbx_strand_id
1 'polypeptide(L)'
;MAKESVKILQGKLDVKSLIEQLNAALSEEWLAYYQYWVGALVVEGAMRTGVQGEFEEHAEEERQHAQLIADRIIELEGTPVLDPKQWFELARCKYDTPTQFDTVNLLNQNVASERCAILRYQEIAKFTEGKDYTTCDIAKHILAEEEDHEQDLQDYLNDIAKMKESFLKK
;
A
#
# COMPACT_ATOMS: atom_id res chain seq x y z
N MET A 1 6.86 32.29 5.00
CA MET A 1 5.40 32.56 4.82
C MET A 1 4.82 31.35 4.09
N ALA A 2 3.69 30.83 4.56
CA ALA A 2 3.06 29.68 3.93
C ALA A 2 2.64 29.98 2.48
N LYS A 3 2.76 28.96 1.59
CA LYS A 3 2.32 29.06 0.19
C LYS A 3 0.84 29.45 0.13
N GLU A 4 0.44 30.23 -0.86
CA GLU A 4 -0.95 30.67 -1.00
C GLU A 4 -1.91 29.49 -1.19
N SER A 5 -1.48 28.44 -1.94
CA SER A 5 -2.24 27.21 -2.12
C SER A 5 -2.56 26.51 -0.78
N VAL A 6 -1.58 26.44 0.13
CA VAL A 6 -1.78 25.85 1.47
C VAL A 6 -2.74 26.67 2.32
N LYS A 7 -2.67 28.00 2.28
CA LYS A 7 -3.62 28.87 2.98
C LYS A 7 -5.06 28.69 2.48
N ILE A 8 -5.24 28.54 1.16
CA ILE A 8 -6.56 28.25 0.56
C ILE A 8 -7.11 26.92 1.10
N LEU A 9 -6.25 25.89 1.23
CA LEU A 9 -6.65 24.59 1.78
C LEU A 9 -7.00 24.68 3.28
N GLN A 10 -6.21 25.42 4.07
CA GLN A 10 -6.47 25.63 5.51
C GLN A 10 -7.86 26.23 5.79
N GLY A 11 -8.44 26.94 4.83
CA GLY A 11 -9.83 27.44 4.91
C GLY A 11 -10.90 26.37 4.63
N LYS A 12 -10.51 25.16 4.17
CA LYS A 12 -11.42 24.09 3.74
C LYS A 12 -11.31 22.81 4.55
N LEU A 13 -10.11 22.50 5.03
CA LEU A 13 -9.83 21.28 5.81
C LEU A 13 -8.67 21.52 6.79
N ASP A 14 -8.54 20.64 7.76
CA ASP A 14 -7.40 20.61 8.67
C ASP A 14 -6.18 20.01 7.94
N VAL A 15 -5.31 20.88 7.41
CA VAL A 15 -4.07 20.49 6.69
C VAL A 15 -3.12 19.72 7.59
N LYS A 16 -3.07 20.04 8.90
CA LYS A 16 -2.23 19.32 9.85
C LYS A 16 -2.69 17.87 9.99
N SER A 17 -3.98 17.67 10.20
CA SER A 17 -4.55 16.32 10.25
C SER A 17 -4.37 15.55 8.95
N LEU A 18 -4.44 16.22 7.79
CA LEU A 18 -4.13 15.60 6.51
C LEU A 18 -2.68 15.12 6.43
N ILE A 19 -1.72 15.96 6.83
CA ILE A 19 -0.29 15.59 6.84
C ILE A 19 -0.03 14.41 7.78
N GLU A 20 -0.71 14.33 8.92
CA GLU A 20 -0.63 13.20 9.85
C GLU A 20 -1.14 11.90 9.18
N GLN A 21 -2.27 11.95 8.48
CA GLN A 21 -2.80 10.81 7.72
C GLN A 21 -1.86 10.38 6.59
N LEU A 22 -1.30 11.34 5.85
CA LEU A 22 -0.34 11.04 4.77
C LEU A 22 0.97 10.45 5.31
N ASN A 23 1.46 10.88 6.47
CA ASN A 23 2.62 10.28 7.11
C ASN A 23 2.35 8.84 7.59
N ALA A 24 1.13 8.55 8.03
CA ALA A 24 0.73 7.19 8.35
C ALA A 24 0.69 6.32 7.07
N ALA A 25 0.09 6.82 5.99
CA ALA A 25 0.10 6.15 4.69
C ALA A 25 1.53 5.92 4.17
N LEU A 26 2.39 6.95 4.16
CA LEU A 26 3.81 6.83 3.77
C LEU A 26 4.53 5.73 4.54
N SER A 27 4.22 5.59 5.83
CA SER A 27 4.80 4.53 6.66
C SER A 27 4.29 3.14 6.25
N GLU A 28 3.02 3.05 5.86
CA GLU A 28 2.38 1.83 5.36
C GLU A 28 2.97 1.38 4.03
N GLU A 29 3.21 2.31 3.08
CA GLU A 29 3.87 2.01 1.79
C GLU A 29 5.28 1.44 1.96
N TRP A 30 6.10 2.04 2.84
CA TRP A 30 7.44 1.50 3.11
C TRP A 30 7.41 0.12 3.75
N LEU A 31 6.42 -0.18 4.58
CA LEU A 31 6.24 -1.52 5.16
C LEU A 31 5.73 -2.52 4.12
N ALA A 32 4.81 -2.11 3.23
CA ALA A 32 4.31 -2.91 2.12
C ALA A 32 5.42 -3.20 1.10
N TYR A 33 6.17 -2.17 0.68
CA TYR A 33 7.37 -2.36 -0.15
C TYR A 33 8.28 -3.46 0.41
N TYR A 34 8.63 -3.37 1.69
CA TYR A 34 9.53 -4.34 2.30
C TYR A 34 8.90 -5.74 2.39
N GLN A 35 7.61 -5.82 2.66
CA GLN A 35 6.87 -7.08 2.74
C GLN A 35 6.86 -7.82 1.38
N TYR A 36 6.59 -7.12 0.30
CA TYR A 36 6.65 -7.65 -1.06
C TYR A 36 8.08 -8.03 -1.45
N TRP A 37 9.03 -7.13 -1.24
CA TRP A 37 10.42 -7.37 -1.58
C TRP A 37 11.00 -8.60 -0.87
N VAL A 38 10.80 -8.73 0.45
CA VAL A 38 11.29 -9.90 1.18
C VAL A 38 10.51 -11.17 0.81
N GLY A 39 9.20 -11.05 0.56
CA GLY A 39 8.36 -12.13 0.06
C GLY A 39 8.87 -12.71 -1.25
N ALA A 40 9.24 -11.85 -2.21
CA ALA A 40 9.83 -12.26 -3.49
C ALA A 40 11.14 -13.07 -3.32
N LEU A 41 11.96 -12.71 -2.33
CA LEU A 41 13.21 -13.41 -2.05
C LEU A 41 13.02 -14.81 -1.46
N VAL A 42 12.00 -15.02 -0.64
CA VAL A 42 11.82 -16.22 0.15
C VAL A 42 10.75 -17.16 -0.38
N VAL A 43 9.90 -16.73 -1.32
CA VAL A 43 8.79 -17.52 -1.85
C VAL A 43 9.25 -18.87 -2.41
N GLU A 44 8.51 -19.93 -2.07
CA GLU A 44 8.76 -21.29 -2.52
C GLU A 44 7.46 -22.05 -2.85
N GLY A 45 7.58 -23.17 -3.56
CA GLY A 45 6.46 -24.04 -3.86
C GLY A 45 5.82 -23.81 -5.23
N ALA A 46 4.53 -24.13 -5.34
CA ALA A 46 3.79 -24.05 -6.60
C ALA A 46 3.65 -22.61 -7.10
N MET A 47 3.81 -22.40 -8.40
CA MET A 47 3.73 -21.08 -9.04
C MET A 47 4.79 -20.06 -8.60
N ARG A 48 5.85 -20.52 -7.89
CA ARG A 48 6.91 -19.66 -7.33
C ARG A 48 7.37 -18.56 -8.28
N THR A 49 7.71 -18.90 -9.53
CA THR A 49 8.30 -17.93 -10.48
C THR A 49 7.32 -16.82 -10.84
N GLY A 50 6.02 -17.14 -11.00
CA GLY A 50 4.99 -16.14 -11.27
C GLY A 50 4.76 -15.25 -10.05
N VAL A 51 4.56 -15.86 -8.88
CA VAL A 51 4.34 -15.11 -7.62
C VAL A 51 5.54 -14.24 -7.25
N GLN A 52 6.78 -14.71 -7.50
CA GLN A 52 7.97 -13.90 -7.30
C GLN A 52 7.97 -12.67 -8.20
N GLY A 53 7.66 -12.82 -9.48
CA GLY A 53 7.61 -11.71 -10.43
C GLY A 53 6.55 -10.67 -10.04
N GLU A 54 5.38 -11.13 -9.64
CA GLU A 54 4.30 -10.28 -9.13
C GLU A 54 4.72 -9.47 -7.90
N PHE A 55 5.33 -10.13 -6.92
CA PHE A 55 5.83 -9.47 -5.72
C PHE A 55 6.94 -8.45 -6.01
N GLU A 56 7.80 -8.71 -7.00
CA GLU A 56 8.83 -7.75 -7.44
C GLU A 56 8.19 -6.51 -8.11
N GLU A 57 7.13 -6.69 -8.91
CA GLU A 57 6.37 -5.61 -9.54
C GLU A 57 5.63 -4.78 -8.50
N HIS A 58 4.82 -5.40 -7.65
CA HIS A 58 4.11 -4.69 -6.58
C HIS A 58 5.07 -3.95 -5.64
N ALA A 59 6.22 -4.54 -5.28
CA ALA A 59 7.22 -3.82 -4.48
C ALA A 59 7.67 -2.50 -5.13
N GLU A 60 7.89 -2.47 -6.45
CA GLU A 60 8.27 -1.24 -7.12
C GLU A 60 7.12 -0.21 -7.14
N GLU A 61 5.88 -0.67 -7.26
CA GLU A 61 4.69 0.19 -7.22
C GLU A 61 4.47 0.80 -5.84
N GLU A 62 4.62 0.02 -4.75
CA GLU A 62 4.60 0.54 -3.37
C GLU A 62 5.67 1.62 -3.14
N ARG A 63 6.85 1.44 -3.72
CA ARG A 63 7.90 2.45 -3.67
C ARG A 63 7.48 3.74 -4.40
N GLN A 64 6.74 3.63 -5.50
CA GLN A 64 6.20 4.78 -6.23
C GLN A 64 5.08 5.46 -5.45
N HIS A 65 4.18 4.70 -4.80
CA HIS A 65 3.17 5.23 -3.89
C HIS A 65 3.82 6.04 -2.76
N ALA A 66 4.85 5.48 -2.11
CA ALA A 66 5.61 6.19 -1.08
C ALA A 66 6.17 7.52 -1.58
N GLN A 67 6.68 7.58 -2.83
CA GLN A 67 7.18 8.81 -3.42
C GLN A 67 6.07 9.83 -3.65
N LEU A 68 4.93 9.42 -4.21
CA LEU A 68 3.77 10.31 -4.44
C LEU A 68 3.27 10.94 -3.13
N ILE A 69 3.17 10.14 -2.07
CA ILE A 69 2.74 10.60 -0.75
C ILE A 69 3.78 11.55 -0.12
N ALA A 70 5.07 11.22 -0.20
CA ALA A 70 6.13 12.07 0.33
C ALA A 70 6.17 13.43 -0.37
N ASP A 71 6.05 13.46 -1.69
CA ASP A 71 6.01 14.69 -2.47
C ASP A 71 4.79 15.54 -2.09
N ARG A 72 3.63 14.89 -1.91
CA ARG A 72 2.42 15.61 -1.48
C ARG A 72 2.55 16.22 -0.08
N ILE A 73 3.17 15.52 0.87
CA ILE A 73 3.46 16.06 2.20
C ILE A 73 4.32 17.33 2.10
N ILE A 74 5.38 17.31 1.27
CA ILE A 74 6.25 18.46 1.04
C ILE A 74 5.50 19.61 0.37
N GLU A 75 4.63 19.31 -0.59
CA GLU A 75 3.78 20.33 -1.23
C GLU A 75 2.84 21.03 -0.23
N LEU A 76 2.35 20.30 0.76
CA LEU A 76 1.52 20.81 1.86
C LEU A 76 2.35 21.55 2.95
N GLU A 77 3.64 21.76 2.74
CA GLU A 77 4.60 22.32 3.70
C GLU A 77 4.78 21.47 4.96
N GLY A 78 4.46 20.18 4.87
CA GLY A 78 4.72 19.20 5.90
C GLY A 78 6.14 18.60 5.81
N THR A 79 6.46 17.78 6.79
CA THR A 79 7.69 16.99 6.81
C THR A 79 7.32 15.51 6.74
N PRO A 80 7.80 14.76 5.73
CA PRO A 80 7.67 13.32 5.71
C PRO A 80 8.34 12.69 6.93
N VAL A 81 7.86 11.53 7.36
CA VAL A 81 8.48 10.80 8.47
C VAL A 81 9.95 10.53 8.18
N LEU A 82 10.85 11.00 9.06
CA LEU A 82 12.30 10.97 8.83
C LEU A 82 12.99 9.75 9.46
N ASP A 83 12.42 9.19 10.52
CA ASP A 83 12.98 8.01 11.21
C ASP A 83 12.19 6.75 10.86
N PRO A 84 12.80 5.79 10.15
CA PRO A 84 12.13 4.53 9.80
C PRO A 84 11.57 3.74 11.00
N LYS A 85 12.09 3.96 12.21
CA LYS A 85 11.55 3.32 13.40
C LYS A 85 10.12 3.75 13.71
N GLN A 86 9.72 4.94 13.29
CA GLN A 86 8.37 5.46 13.47
C GLN A 86 7.34 4.78 12.55
N TRP A 87 7.76 4.12 11.46
CA TRP A 87 6.83 3.43 10.55
C TRP A 87 5.95 2.43 11.30
N PHE A 88 6.53 1.64 12.21
CA PHE A 88 5.79 0.65 13.00
C PHE A 88 4.82 1.27 14.01
N GLU A 89 5.03 2.53 14.40
CA GLU A 89 4.14 3.25 15.30
C GLU A 89 2.99 3.91 14.53
N LEU A 90 3.30 4.55 13.41
CA LEU A 90 2.36 5.34 12.61
C LEU A 90 1.44 4.47 11.75
N ALA A 91 1.96 3.39 11.21
CA ALA A 91 1.21 2.51 10.33
C ALA A 91 0.07 1.80 11.08
N ARG A 92 -1.13 1.78 10.48
CA ARG A 92 -2.23 0.90 10.84
C ARG A 92 -2.06 -0.47 10.19
N CYS A 93 -1.71 -0.46 8.90
CA CYS A 93 -1.38 -1.64 8.12
C CYS A 93 0.02 -2.11 8.51
N LYS A 94 0.09 -3.14 9.34
CA LYS A 94 1.35 -3.57 9.95
C LYS A 94 2.10 -4.53 9.03
N TYR A 95 3.42 -4.41 9.02
CA TYR A 95 4.29 -5.44 8.49
C TYR A 95 4.08 -6.75 9.27
N ASP A 96 3.83 -7.82 8.54
CA ASP A 96 3.72 -9.16 9.09
C ASP A 96 4.95 -10.00 8.67
N THR A 97 5.76 -10.39 9.65
CA THR A 97 6.97 -11.16 9.37
C THR A 97 6.61 -12.56 8.89
N PRO A 98 6.97 -12.96 7.65
CA PRO A 98 6.63 -14.28 7.14
C PRO A 98 7.31 -15.39 7.97
N THR A 99 6.51 -16.35 8.39
CA THR A 99 6.96 -17.55 9.11
C THR A 99 6.83 -18.83 8.27
N GLN A 100 6.11 -18.75 7.15
CA GLN A 100 5.95 -19.80 6.15
C GLN A 100 6.14 -19.16 4.78
N PHE A 101 6.91 -19.80 3.92
CA PHE A 101 7.39 -19.23 2.67
C PHE A 101 6.69 -19.81 1.43
N ASP A 102 5.73 -20.71 1.61
CA ASP A 102 4.96 -21.20 0.48
C ASP A 102 4.05 -20.12 -0.12
N THR A 103 3.82 -20.22 -1.41
CA THR A 103 3.08 -19.24 -2.19
C THR A 103 1.71 -18.88 -1.58
N VAL A 104 0.96 -19.84 -1.04
CA VAL A 104 -0.39 -19.60 -0.51
C VAL A 104 -0.34 -18.74 0.75
N ASN A 105 0.60 -19.00 1.66
CA ASN A 105 0.74 -18.22 2.88
C ASN A 105 1.19 -16.78 2.57
N LEU A 106 2.19 -16.59 1.69
CA LEU A 106 2.67 -15.26 1.33
C LEU A 106 1.62 -14.45 0.55
N LEU A 107 0.89 -15.09 -0.38
CA LEU A 107 -0.23 -14.43 -1.09
C LEU A 107 -1.32 -13.97 -0.11
N ASN A 108 -1.75 -14.82 0.82
CA ASN A 108 -2.77 -14.44 1.82
C ASN A 108 -2.30 -13.32 2.74
N GLN A 109 -1.03 -13.30 3.10
CA GLN A 109 -0.42 -12.24 3.90
C GLN A 109 -0.50 -10.91 3.18
N ASN A 110 -0.14 -10.86 1.89
CA ASN A 110 -0.19 -9.64 1.10
C ASN A 110 -1.64 -9.22 0.80
N VAL A 111 -2.56 -10.12 0.47
CA VAL A 111 -4.02 -9.79 0.35
C VAL A 111 -4.54 -9.10 1.60
N ALA A 112 -4.10 -9.50 2.80
CA ALA A 112 -4.51 -8.82 4.04
C ALA A 112 -3.92 -7.41 4.14
N SER A 113 -2.71 -7.19 3.62
CA SER A 113 -2.07 -5.88 3.52
C SER A 113 -2.85 -4.97 2.57
N GLU A 114 -3.14 -5.44 1.34
CA GLU A 114 -3.88 -4.66 0.34
C GLU A 114 -5.25 -4.20 0.85
N ARG A 115 -6.01 -5.10 1.47
CA ARG A 115 -7.30 -4.75 2.07
C ARG A 115 -7.20 -3.66 3.13
N CYS A 116 -6.09 -3.59 3.85
CA CYS A 116 -5.83 -2.52 4.79
C CYS A 116 -5.48 -1.21 4.07
N ALA A 117 -4.65 -1.25 3.02
CA ALA A 117 -4.29 -0.10 2.19
C ALA A 117 -5.51 0.49 1.47
N ILE A 118 -6.36 -0.35 0.86
CA ILE A 118 -7.64 0.06 0.25
C ILE A 118 -8.47 0.89 1.23
N LEU A 119 -8.62 0.45 2.48
CA LEU A 119 -9.35 1.21 3.50
C LEU A 119 -8.67 2.54 3.83
N ARG A 120 -7.35 2.58 3.88
CA ARG A 120 -6.57 3.80 4.12
C ARG A 120 -6.83 4.83 3.03
N TYR A 121 -6.72 4.45 1.76
CA TYR A 121 -6.88 5.37 0.65
C TYR A 121 -8.33 5.81 0.43
N GLN A 122 -9.30 4.95 0.72
CA GLN A 122 -10.71 5.36 0.77
C GLN A 122 -10.96 6.44 1.84
N GLU A 123 -10.34 6.33 3.01
CA GLU A 123 -10.46 7.34 4.07
C GLU A 123 -9.82 8.67 3.66
N ILE A 124 -8.61 8.66 3.08
CA ILE A 124 -7.91 9.87 2.61
C ILE A 124 -8.72 10.53 1.48
N ALA A 125 -9.17 9.76 0.49
CA ALA A 125 -9.99 10.25 -0.60
C ALA A 125 -11.27 10.94 -0.06
N LYS A 126 -11.99 10.29 0.84
CA LYS A 126 -13.20 10.83 1.47
C LYS A 126 -12.91 12.08 2.31
N PHE A 127 -11.79 12.13 3.03
CA PHE A 127 -11.41 13.28 3.83
C PHE A 127 -11.13 14.53 2.98
N THR A 128 -10.57 14.33 1.78
CA THR A 128 -10.12 15.37 0.86
C THR A 128 -11.15 15.73 -0.21
N GLU A 129 -12.16 14.89 -0.45
CA GLU A 129 -13.17 15.08 -1.48
C GLU A 129 -13.87 16.44 -1.39
N GLY A 130 -13.93 17.16 -2.50
CA GLY A 130 -14.52 18.50 -2.59
C GLY A 130 -13.73 19.62 -1.89
N LYS A 131 -12.59 19.29 -1.26
CA LYS A 131 -11.77 20.25 -0.50
C LYS A 131 -10.35 20.37 -1.06
N ASP A 132 -9.66 19.25 -1.24
CA ASP A 132 -8.31 19.14 -1.80
C ASP A 132 -8.30 18.11 -2.94
N TYR A 133 -8.56 18.57 -4.15
CA TYR A 133 -8.66 17.72 -5.33
C TYR A 133 -7.34 17.00 -5.64
N THR A 134 -6.20 17.67 -5.44
CA THR A 134 -4.88 17.08 -5.72
C THR A 134 -4.62 15.87 -4.83
N THR A 135 -4.81 15.99 -3.50
CA THR A 135 -4.65 14.84 -2.60
C THR A 135 -5.72 13.78 -2.85
N CYS A 136 -6.95 14.19 -3.16
CA CYS A 136 -8.04 13.27 -3.49
C CYS A 136 -7.72 12.44 -4.74
N ASP A 137 -7.15 13.05 -5.78
CA ASP A 137 -6.78 12.35 -7.02
C ASP A 137 -5.60 11.41 -6.80
N ILE A 138 -4.58 11.81 -6.03
CA ILE A 138 -3.49 10.92 -5.61
C ILE A 138 -4.05 9.71 -4.84
N ALA A 139 -4.90 9.94 -3.86
CA ALA A 139 -5.48 8.86 -3.07
C ALA A 139 -6.35 7.90 -3.90
N LYS A 140 -7.10 8.41 -4.88
CA LYS A 140 -7.90 7.58 -5.80
C LYS A 140 -7.05 6.80 -6.79
N HIS A 141 -5.93 7.38 -7.23
CA HIS A 141 -4.98 6.70 -8.10
C HIS A 141 -4.38 5.49 -7.38
N ILE A 142 -3.80 5.72 -6.20
CA ILE A 142 -3.23 4.63 -5.41
C ILE A 142 -4.32 3.61 -5.03
N LEU A 143 -5.51 4.06 -4.60
CA LEU A 143 -6.62 3.15 -4.30
C LEU A 143 -6.94 2.18 -5.45
N ALA A 144 -6.91 2.67 -6.70
CA ALA A 144 -7.20 1.81 -7.86
C ALA A 144 -6.09 0.76 -8.05
N GLU A 145 -4.83 1.13 -7.83
CA GLU A 145 -3.71 0.19 -7.92
C GLU A 145 -3.74 -0.85 -6.78
N GLU A 146 -4.10 -0.47 -5.52
CA GLU A 146 -4.28 -1.41 -4.41
C GLU A 146 -5.43 -2.41 -4.66
N GLU A 147 -6.52 -1.96 -5.33
CA GLU A 147 -7.62 -2.85 -5.74
C GLU A 147 -7.16 -3.83 -6.84
N ASP A 148 -6.30 -3.40 -7.78
CA ASP A 148 -5.68 -4.24 -8.78
C ASP A 148 -4.69 -5.24 -8.14
N HIS A 149 -3.84 -4.81 -7.19
CA HIS A 149 -2.96 -5.70 -6.43
C HIS A 149 -3.75 -6.80 -5.70
N GLU A 150 -4.83 -6.45 -4.99
CA GLU A 150 -5.69 -7.44 -4.34
C GLU A 150 -6.24 -8.46 -5.35
N GLN A 151 -6.66 -8.00 -6.53
CA GLN A 151 -7.20 -8.87 -7.58
C GLN A 151 -6.14 -9.85 -8.09
N ASP A 152 -4.94 -9.37 -8.40
CA ASP A 152 -3.85 -10.19 -8.93
C ASP A 152 -3.43 -11.30 -7.96
N LEU A 153 -3.27 -10.96 -6.69
CA LEU A 153 -2.98 -11.93 -5.64
C LEU A 153 -4.11 -12.96 -5.46
N GLN A 154 -5.36 -12.52 -5.54
CA GLN A 154 -6.53 -13.39 -5.43
C GLN A 154 -6.63 -14.34 -6.62
N ASP A 155 -6.26 -13.90 -7.82
CA ASP A 155 -6.24 -14.74 -9.02
C ASP A 155 -5.19 -15.85 -8.91
N TYR A 156 -3.99 -15.56 -8.40
CA TYR A 156 -3.00 -16.60 -8.07
C TYR A 156 -3.53 -17.61 -7.06
N LEU A 157 -4.19 -17.17 -5.99
CA LEU A 157 -4.79 -18.06 -4.99
C LEU A 157 -5.86 -18.97 -5.60
N ASN A 158 -6.71 -18.42 -6.46
CA ASN A 158 -7.77 -19.15 -7.17
C ASN A 158 -7.19 -20.22 -8.10
N ASP A 159 -6.14 -19.87 -8.83
CA ASP A 159 -5.51 -20.79 -9.77
C ASP A 159 -4.77 -21.93 -9.03
N ILE A 160 -4.10 -21.65 -7.94
CA ILE A 160 -3.49 -22.67 -7.07
C ILE A 160 -4.57 -23.62 -6.52
N ALA A 161 -5.71 -23.10 -6.10
CA ALA A 161 -6.83 -23.91 -5.61
C ALA A 161 -7.39 -24.85 -6.70
N LYS A 162 -7.62 -24.34 -7.92
CA LYS A 162 -8.07 -25.15 -9.07
C LYS A 162 -7.06 -26.23 -9.43
N MET A 163 -5.76 -25.91 -9.41
CA MET A 163 -4.69 -26.91 -9.63
C MET A 163 -4.76 -28.03 -8.60
N LYS A 164 -4.84 -27.71 -7.30
CA LYS A 164 -4.98 -28.73 -6.23
C LYS A 164 -6.17 -29.65 -6.46
N GLU A 165 -7.35 -29.08 -6.78
CA GLU A 165 -8.55 -29.86 -7.07
C GLU A 165 -8.34 -30.82 -8.28
N SER A 166 -7.64 -30.37 -9.31
CA SER A 166 -7.40 -31.21 -10.51
C SER A 166 -6.53 -32.42 -10.23
N PHE A 167 -5.60 -32.30 -9.28
CA PHE A 167 -4.75 -33.43 -8.85
C PHE A 167 -5.48 -34.42 -7.95
N LEU A 168 -6.44 -33.96 -7.13
CA LEU A 168 -7.19 -34.81 -6.21
C LEU A 168 -8.31 -35.62 -6.90
N LYS A 169 -8.72 -35.22 -8.10
CA LYS A 169 -9.75 -35.91 -8.90
C LYS A 169 -9.20 -37.06 -9.77
N LYS A 170 -7.89 -37.29 -9.73
CA LYS A 170 -7.20 -38.42 -10.40
C LYS A 170 -6.93 -39.56 -9.42
#